data_c6dd98d3b992f637113e2ef37bc6cd46
#
_entry.id   c6dd98d3b992f637113e2ef37bc6cd46
#
_cell.length_a   1.000
_cell.length_b   1.000
_cell.length_c   1.000
_cell.angle_alpha   90.00
_cell.angle_beta   90.00
_cell.angle_gamma   90.00
#
_symmetry.space_group_name_H-M   'P 1'
#
loop_
_entity.id
_entity.type
_entity.pdbx_description
1 polymer ?
#
loop_
_entity_poly.entity_id
_entity_poly.type
_entity_poly.pdbx_seq_one_letter_code
_entity_poly.pdbx_strand_id
1 'polypeptide(L)'
;PNVTTKITGSVRELCRAAADACRTEGYEPVLLTDCLCCEAREAGSLLGSIARTHAGQGRKRAFIAGGETVVHLTGHGLGGRNQELALAAAPALARLRGCCVFSVGSDGTDGPTDAAGGYADGEALAALTAAGLDVPRALADNDAYHALQAVGGLIITGPTGTNVNDVAVVLTE
;
A
#
# COMPACT_ATOMS: atom_id res chain seq x y z
N PRO A 1 -11.23 39.44 -14.32
CA PRO A 1 -10.72 38.49 -13.37
C PRO A 1 -9.21 38.35 -13.58
N ASN A 2 -8.42 38.64 -12.50
CA ASN A 2 -6.96 38.68 -12.56
C ASN A 2 -6.32 37.44 -11.92
N VAL A 3 -7.09 36.36 -11.79
CA VAL A 3 -6.63 35.14 -11.13
C VAL A 3 -6.60 34.00 -12.14
N THR A 4 -5.45 33.33 -12.24
CA THR A 4 -5.29 32.08 -12.97
C THR A 4 -4.93 30.99 -11.95
N THR A 5 -5.73 29.94 -11.89
CA THR A 5 -5.44 28.78 -11.05
C THR A 5 -4.89 27.66 -11.92
N LYS A 6 -3.73 27.10 -11.52
CA LYS A 6 -3.12 25.95 -12.16
C LYS A 6 -2.92 24.85 -11.11
N ILE A 7 -3.52 23.68 -11.37
CA ILE A 7 -3.27 22.48 -10.56
C ILE A 7 -1.97 21.85 -11.07
N THR A 8 -0.97 21.74 -10.19
CA THR A 8 0.37 21.24 -10.54
C THR A 8 0.60 19.79 -10.10
N GLY A 9 -0.32 19.23 -9.31
CA GLY A 9 -0.29 17.83 -8.88
C GLY A 9 -1.63 17.43 -8.29
N SER A 10 -1.95 16.17 -8.36
CA SER A 10 -3.17 15.58 -7.78
C SER A 10 -3.00 14.07 -7.63
N VAL A 11 -3.88 13.44 -6.83
CA VAL A 11 -3.97 11.97 -6.73
C VAL A 11 -4.12 11.34 -8.12
N ARG A 12 -4.89 11.95 -9.00
CA ARG A 12 -5.07 11.46 -10.37
C ARG A 12 -3.78 11.42 -11.18
N GLU A 13 -2.93 12.43 -11.04
CA GLU A 13 -1.62 12.45 -11.68
C GLU A 13 -0.68 11.41 -11.05
N LEU A 14 -0.75 11.21 -9.73
CA LEU A 14 -0.01 10.15 -9.04
C LEU A 14 -0.43 8.76 -9.57
N CYS A 15 -1.74 8.50 -9.68
CA CYS A 15 -2.25 7.24 -10.24
C CYS A 15 -1.82 7.02 -11.70
N ARG A 16 -1.79 8.08 -12.52
CA ARG A 16 -1.29 8.00 -13.90
C ARG A 16 0.18 7.65 -13.94
N ALA A 17 1.01 8.32 -13.12
CA ALA A 17 2.44 8.02 -13.03
C ALA A 17 2.69 6.58 -12.59
N ALA A 18 1.94 6.08 -11.61
CA ALA A 18 1.99 4.68 -11.18
C ALA A 18 1.59 3.73 -12.31
N ALA A 19 0.52 4.05 -13.07
CA ALA A 19 0.09 3.25 -14.21
C ALA A 19 1.16 3.21 -15.32
N ASP A 20 1.81 4.33 -15.61
CA ASP A 20 2.86 4.40 -16.61
C ASP A 20 4.10 3.61 -16.18
N ALA A 21 4.49 3.70 -14.91
CA ALA A 21 5.56 2.87 -14.36
C ALA A 21 5.23 1.37 -14.48
N CYS A 22 4.00 0.96 -14.12
CA CYS A 22 3.55 -0.42 -14.25
C CYS A 22 3.60 -0.91 -15.70
N ARG A 23 3.22 -0.08 -16.69
CA ARG A 23 3.34 -0.44 -18.12
C ARG A 23 4.78 -0.67 -18.53
N THR A 24 5.71 0.16 -18.04
CA THR A 24 7.14 0.02 -18.33
C THR A 24 7.69 -1.31 -17.84
N GLU A 25 7.16 -1.82 -16.72
CA GLU A 25 7.50 -3.12 -16.15
C GLU A 25 6.68 -4.29 -16.74
N GLY A 26 5.88 -4.01 -17.77
CA GLY A 26 5.11 -5.03 -18.50
C GLY A 26 3.78 -5.44 -17.86
N TYR A 27 3.29 -4.65 -16.88
CA TYR A 27 1.98 -4.87 -16.29
C TYR A 27 0.89 -4.13 -17.05
N GLU A 28 -0.30 -4.72 -17.12
CA GLU A 28 -1.53 -4.08 -17.58
C GLU A 28 -2.15 -3.30 -16.39
N PRO A 29 -2.12 -1.95 -16.38
CA PRO A 29 -2.66 -1.20 -15.25
C PRO A 29 -4.17 -1.07 -15.35
N VAL A 30 -4.84 -1.24 -14.21
CA VAL A 30 -6.27 -1.05 -14.01
C VAL A 30 -6.46 -0.02 -12.90
N LEU A 31 -7.00 1.15 -13.20
CA LEU A 31 -7.35 2.13 -12.19
C LEU A 31 -8.65 1.69 -11.50
N LEU A 32 -8.58 1.41 -10.21
CA LEU A 32 -9.74 1.08 -9.38
C LEU A 32 -10.45 2.37 -8.94
N THR A 33 -9.69 3.32 -8.41
CA THR A 33 -10.20 4.60 -7.91
C THR A 33 -9.06 5.62 -7.78
N ASP A 34 -9.39 6.90 -7.84
CA ASP A 34 -8.51 8.02 -7.49
C ASP A 34 -9.04 8.83 -6.28
N CYS A 35 -9.94 8.21 -5.50
CA CYS A 35 -10.57 8.82 -4.32
C CYS A 35 -10.81 7.78 -3.19
N LEU A 36 -9.84 6.89 -2.96
CA LEU A 36 -9.89 5.93 -1.85
C LEU A 36 -9.94 6.68 -0.51
N CYS A 37 -10.96 6.42 0.32
CA CYS A 37 -11.17 7.12 1.58
C CYS A 37 -11.85 6.23 2.63
N CYS A 38 -11.35 5.02 2.83
CA CYS A 38 -11.83 4.09 3.87
C CYS A 38 -10.74 3.84 4.92
N GLU A 39 -11.03 2.99 5.90
CA GLU A 39 -10.03 2.55 6.86
C GLU A 39 -8.92 1.74 6.17
N ALA A 40 -7.66 2.01 6.53
CA ALA A 40 -6.49 1.44 5.88
C ALA A 40 -6.48 -0.08 5.90
N ARG A 41 -6.82 -0.71 7.04
CA ARG A 41 -6.89 -2.16 7.16
C ARG A 41 -7.97 -2.80 6.28
N GLU A 42 -9.10 -2.12 6.10
CA GLU A 42 -10.17 -2.58 5.23
C GLU A 42 -9.77 -2.48 3.74
N ALA A 43 -9.12 -1.38 3.38
CA ALA A 43 -8.53 -1.23 2.05
C ALA A 43 -7.50 -2.35 1.77
N GLY A 44 -6.61 -2.64 2.72
CA GLY A 44 -5.61 -3.72 2.60
C GLY A 44 -6.26 -5.09 2.42
N SER A 45 -7.26 -5.41 3.20
CA SER A 45 -8.04 -6.65 3.08
C SER A 45 -8.71 -6.79 1.70
N LEU A 46 -9.34 -5.70 1.20
CA LEU A 46 -9.95 -5.67 -0.13
C LEU A 46 -8.90 -5.88 -1.22
N LEU A 47 -7.79 -5.13 -1.18
CA LEU A 47 -6.72 -5.23 -2.19
C LEU A 47 -6.06 -6.62 -2.18
N GLY A 48 -5.85 -7.22 -1.01
CA GLY A 48 -5.40 -8.61 -0.89
C GLY A 48 -6.39 -9.60 -1.51
N SER A 49 -7.70 -9.37 -1.37
CA SER A 49 -8.74 -10.20 -2.01
C SER A 49 -8.73 -10.07 -3.53
N ILE A 50 -8.46 -8.87 -4.05
CA ILE A 50 -8.26 -8.63 -5.50
C ILE A 50 -7.04 -9.41 -6.00
N ALA A 51 -5.90 -9.35 -5.28
CA ALA A 51 -4.72 -10.14 -5.60
C ALA A 51 -5.04 -11.63 -5.71
N ARG A 52 -5.74 -12.18 -4.71
CA ARG A 52 -6.15 -13.60 -4.68
C ARG A 52 -7.04 -13.98 -5.87
N THR A 53 -7.95 -13.11 -6.29
CA THR A 53 -8.85 -13.35 -7.44
C THR A 53 -8.08 -13.44 -8.74
N HIS A 54 -6.99 -12.69 -8.89
CA HIS A 54 -6.24 -12.56 -10.14
C HIS A 54 -4.91 -13.32 -10.17
N ALA A 55 -4.51 -13.93 -9.04
CA ALA A 55 -3.30 -14.72 -8.94
C ALA A 55 -3.29 -15.90 -9.92
N GLY A 56 -2.13 -16.17 -10.54
CA GLY A 56 -1.92 -17.35 -11.38
C GLY A 56 -2.71 -17.36 -12.69
N GLN A 57 -3.23 -16.23 -13.14
CA GLN A 57 -3.96 -16.14 -14.43
C GLN A 57 -3.02 -16.00 -15.63
N GLY A 58 -1.69 -15.99 -15.42
CA GLY A 58 -0.70 -15.85 -16.48
C GLY A 58 -0.73 -14.48 -17.16
N ARG A 59 -1.21 -13.45 -16.44
CA ARG A 59 -1.26 -12.07 -16.90
C ARG A 59 -0.69 -11.17 -15.84
N LYS A 60 0.27 -10.33 -16.25
CA LYS A 60 0.81 -9.28 -15.39
C LYS A 60 -0.19 -8.11 -15.30
N ARG A 61 -0.83 -7.95 -14.16
CA ARG A 61 -1.78 -6.86 -13.91
C ARG A 61 -1.37 -6.03 -12.71
N ALA A 62 -1.62 -4.72 -12.79
CA ALA A 62 -1.46 -3.78 -11.71
C ALA A 62 -2.78 -3.09 -11.42
N PHE A 63 -3.39 -3.33 -10.25
CA PHE A 63 -4.60 -2.64 -9.83
C PHE A 63 -4.19 -1.46 -8.94
N ILE A 64 -4.60 -0.25 -9.31
CA ILE A 64 -4.14 1.00 -8.73
C ILE A 64 -5.29 1.70 -8.03
N ALA A 65 -5.09 2.09 -6.79
CA ALA A 65 -6.01 2.90 -6.02
C ALA A 65 -5.27 4.09 -5.40
N GLY A 66 -5.70 5.30 -5.70
CA GLY A 66 -5.17 6.53 -5.11
C GLY A 66 -6.17 7.17 -4.18
N GLY A 67 -5.70 7.89 -3.19
CA GLY A 67 -6.55 8.59 -2.22
C GLY A 67 -5.85 8.79 -0.89
N GLU A 68 -6.62 8.86 0.17
CA GLU A 68 -6.13 8.99 1.54
C GLU A 68 -6.98 8.15 2.49
N THR A 69 -6.43 7.01 2.91
CA THR A 69 -7.07 6.15 3.91
C THR A 69 -6.90 6.73 5.32
N VAL A 70 -7.68 6.24 6.26
CA VAL A 70 -7.60 6.64 7.67
C VAL A 70 -7.22 5.47 8.56
N VAL A 71 -6.67 5.77 9.73
CA VAL A 71 -6.37 4.79 10.79
C VAL A 71 -7.13 5.19 12.05
N HIS A 72 -7.87 4.24 12.62
CA HIS A 72 -8.40 4.37 13.96
C HIS A 72 -7.36 3.94 14.97
N LEU A 73 -6.84 4.89 15.76
CA LEU A 73 -5.87 4.60 16.80
C LEU A 73 -6.56 3.94 18.01
N THR A 74 -6.26 2.67 18.23
CA THR A 74 -6.78 1.85 19.33
C THR A 74 -5.66 1.33 20.23
N GLY A 75 -4.43 1.33 19.75
CA GLY A 75 -3.23 0.83 20.43
C GLY A 75 -2.18 1.91 20.67
N HIS A 76 -0.97 1.46 20.98
CA HIS A 76 0.19 2.30 21.30
C HIS A 76 1.38 2.06 20.38
N GLY A 77 1.21 1.20 19.37
CA GLY A 77 2.25 0.86 18.42
C GLY A 77 2.63 2.01 17.50
N LEU A 78 3.55 1.74 16.60
CA LEU A 78 4.08 2.69 15.63
C LEU A 78 3.67 2.26 14.22
N GLY A 79 3.23 3.21 13.40
CA GLY A 79 2.86 2.96 12.01
C GLY A 79 2.14 4.13 11.38
N GLY A 80 1.75 3.93 10.14
CA GLY A 80 0.94 4.85 9.37
C GLY A 80 -0.08 4.10 8.52
N ARG A 81 -0.92 4.82 7.81
CA ARG A 81 -2.03 4.27 7.02
C ARG A 81 -1.55 3.37 5.86
N ASN A 82 -0.44 3.73 5.24
CA ASN A 82 0.12 2.96 4.13
C ASN A 82 0.74 1.64 4.61
N GLN A 83 1.42 1.67 5.75
CA GLN A 83 1.97 0.50 6.41
C GLN A 83 0.85 -0.42 6.91
N GLU A 84 -0.20 0.13 7.54
CA GLU A 84 -1.35 -0.64 8.02
C GLU A 84 -2.09 -1.32 6.88
N LEU A 85 -2.29 -0.63 5.75
CA LEU A 85 -2.88 -1.19 4.54
C LEU A 85 -2.06 -2.38 4.02
N ALA A 86 -0.75 -2.22 3.88
CA ALA A 86 0.14 -3.28 3.40
C ALA A 86 0.15 -4.50 4.33
N LEU A 87 0.25 -4.29 5.64
CA LEU A 87 0.22 -5.36 6.64
C LEU A 87 -1.12 -6.12 6.61
N ALA A 88 -2.24 -5.39 6.48
CA ALA A 88 -3.57 -5.99 6.42
C ALA A 88 -3.82 -6.85 5.17
N ALA A 89 -3.07 -6.63 4.09
CA ALA A 89 -3.15 -7.47 2.90
C ALA A 89 -2.43 -8.82 3.07
N ALA A 90 -1.43 -8.94 3.95
CA ALA A 90 -0.58 -10.11 4.09
C ALA A 90 -1.34 -11.45 4.27
N PRO A 91 -2.42 -11.55 5.08
CA PRO A 91 -3.17 -12.81 5.21
C PRO A 91 -3.81 -13.29 3.91
N ALA A 92 -4.31 -12.37 3.09
CA ALA A 92 -4.93 -12.71 1.81
C ALA A 92 -3.92 -13.12 0.75
N LEU A 93 -2.68 -12.61 0.85
CA LEU A 93 -1.58 -12.91 -0.06
C LEU A 93 -0.87 -14.23 0.26
N ALA A 94 -1.09 -14.82 1.43
CA ALA A 94 -0.37 -15.99 1.91
C ALA A 94 -0.25 -17.10 0.85
N ARG A 95 0.99 -17.47 0.52
CA ARG A 95 1.35 -18.51 -0.47
C ARG A 95 1.00 -18.17 -1.92
N LEU A 96 0.53 -16.96 -2.23
CA LEU A 96 0.34 -16.53 -3.62
C LEU A 96 1.72 -16.19 -4.23
N ARG A 97 2.04 -16.81 -5.35
CA ARG A 97 3.27 -16.50 -6.09
C ARG A 97 3.00 -15.35 -7.07
N GLY A 98 3.99 -14.49 -7.27
CA GLY A 98 3.88 -13.37 -8.20
C GLY A 98 2.81 -12.33 -7.82
N CYS A 99 2.48 -12.23 -6.54
CA CYS A 99 1.51 -11.27 -6.04
C CYS A 99 2.13 -10.40 -4.95
N CYS A 100 1.85 -9.11 -5.01
CA CYS A 100 2.27 -8.13 -4.02
C CYS A 100 1.21 -7.04 -3.86
N VAL A 101 1.05 -6.53 -2.65
CA VAL A 101 0.30 -5.30 -2.37
C VAL A 101 1.26 -4.34 -1.68
N PHE A 102 1.35 -3.13 -2.20
CA PHE A 102 2.08 -2.05 -1.54
C PHE A 102 1.26 -0.77 -1.50
N SER A 103 1.58 0.10 -0.54
CA SER A 103 1.00 1.43 -0.43
C SER A 103 2.05 2.42 0.06
N VAL A 104 2.05 3.63 -0.53
CA VAL A 104 3.02 4.68 -0.21
C VAL A 104 2.39 6.07 -0.22
N GLY A 105 2.85 6.91 0.70
CA GLY A 105 2.60 8.34 0.68
C GLY A 105 3.52 9.05 -0.32
N SER A 106 2.96 9.93 -1.15
CA SER A 106 3.72 10.65 -2.17
C SER A 106 4.76 11.61 -1.59
N ASP A 107 4.63 12.02 -0.33
CA ASP A 107 5.57 12.89 0.37
C ASP A 107 6.79 12.15 0.94
N GLY A 108 6.76 10.80 0.92
CA GLY A 108 7.85 9.97 1.41
C GLY A 108 7.79 9.70 2.91
N THR A 109 6.64 10.00 3.54
CA THR A 109 6.40 9.76 4.96
C THR A 109 5.07 9.06 5.19
N ASP A 110 4.94 8.29 6.28
CA ASP A 110 3.70 7.61 6.65
C ASP A 110 3.58 7.55 8.18
N GLY A 111 2.69 8.38 8.72
CA GLY A 111 2.57 8.58 10.16
C GLY A 111 3.85 9.15 10.78
N PRO A 112 4.14 8.88 12.06
CA PRO A 112 5.33 9.37 12.75
C PRO A 112 6.55 8.47 12.52
N THR A 113 6.73 7.97 11.28
CA THR A 113 7.80 7.02 10.91
C THR A 113 8.72 7.59 9.83
N ASP A 114 9.85 6.94 9.56
CA ASP A 114 10.77 7.24 8.47
C ASP A 114 10.41 6.51 7.16
N ALA A 115 9.36 5.69 7.19
CA ALA A 115 8.88 4.97 6.02
C ALA A 115 7.88 5.80 5.21
N ALA A 116 7.92 5.67 3.89
CA ALA A 116 6.88 6.19 2.99
C ALA A 116 5.64 5.30 2.98
N GLY A 117 5.77 4.05 3.42
CA GLY A 117 4.72 3.07 3.45
C GLY A 117 5.27 1.65 3.62
N GLY A 118 4.57 0.67 3.05
CA GLY A 118 4.99 -0.72 3.15
C GLY A 118 4.47 -1.60 2.02
N TYR A 119 4.96 -2.84 2.01
CA TYR A 119 4.49 -3.88 1.10
C TYR A 119 4.36 -5.23 1.80
N ALA A 120 3.51 -6.07 1.25
CA ALA A 120 3.41 -7.48 1.58
C ALA A 120 3.27 -8.31 0.30
N ASP A 121 3.82 -9.52 0.33
CA ASP A 121 3.76 -10.51 -0.73
C ASP A 121 3.29 -11.89 -0.21
N GLY A 122 3.41 -12.91 -1.02
CA GLY A 122 2.99 -14.26 -0.66
C GLY A 122 3.78 -14.91 0.48
N GLU A 123 4.95 -14.39 0.82
CA GLU A 123 5.84 -14.90 1.87
C GLU A 123 5.71 -14.10 3.18
N ALA A 124 5.16 -12.89 3.13
CA ALA A 124 5.10 -11.98 4.25
C ALA A 124 4.44 -12.58 5.49
N LEU A 125 3.28 -13.26 5.35
CA LEU A 125 2.60 -13.86 6.51
C LEU A 125 3.43 -14.97 7.17
N ALA A 126 4.13 -15.79 6.39
CA ALA A 126 4.99 -16.85 6.92
C ALA A 126 6.20 -16.27 7.64
N ALA A 127 6.81 -15.22 7.10
CA ALA A 127 7.92 -14.51 7.72
C ALA A 127 7.51 -13.83 9.03
N LEU A 128 6.35 -13.15 9.08
CA LEU A 128 5.78 -12.56 10.29
C LEU A 128 5.55 -13.62 11.37
N THR A 129 4.94 -14.75 11.00
CA THR A 129 4.69 -15.87 11.92
C THR A 129 6.01 -16.44 12.47
N ALA A 130 7.02 -16.62 11.62
CA ALA A 130 8.33 -17.10 12.02
C ALA A 130 9.05 -16.11 12.97
N ALA A 131 8.80 -14.81 12.82
CA ALA A 131 9.27 -13.78 13.74
C ALA A 131 8.45 -13.69 15.05
N GLY A 132 7.45 -14.54 15.23
CA GLY A 132 6.56 -14.52 16.41
C GLY A 132 5.55 -13.39 16.41
N LEU A 133 5.28 -12.78 15.25
CA LEU A 133 4.34 -11.68 15.07
C LEU A 133 3.00 -12.18 14.54
N ASP A 134 1.93 -11.65 15.12
CA ASP A 134 0.54 -11.94 14.74
C ASP A 134 -0.07 -10.69 14.09
N VAL A 135 -0.51 -10.81 12.84
CA VAL A 135 -1.04 -9.67 12.06
C VAL A 135 -2.26 -9.02 12.73
N PRO A 136 -3.30 -9.78 13.16
CA PRO A 136 -4.42 -9.19 13.87
C PRO A 136 -4.00 -8.40 15.11
N ARG A 137 -3.05 -8.90 15.89
CA ARG A 137 -2.55 -8.23 17.10
C ARG A 137 -1.78 -6.96 16.76
N ALA A 138 -0.89 -7.01 15.77
CA ALA A 138 -0.15 -5.83 15.32
C ALA A 138 -1.09 -4.73 14.80
N LEU A 139 -2.11 -5.10 14.02
CA LEU A 139 -3.14 -4.17 13.55
C LEU A 139 -3.99 -3.60 14.70
N ALA A 140 -4.34 -4.41 15.71
CA ALA A 140 -5.09 -3.95 16.88
C ALA A 140 -4.31 -2.96 17.75
N ASP A 141 -2.97 -3.10 17.78
CA ASP A 141 -2.07 -2.19 18.49
C ASP A 141 -1.59 -1.01 17.63
N ASN A 142 -2.01 -0.93 16.35
CA ASN A 142 -1.52 0.04 15.35
C ASN A 142 0.00 -0.02 15.15
N ASP A 143 0.60 -1.23 15.25
CA ASP A 143 2.05 -1.46 15.20
C ASP A 143 2.52 -2.06 13.86
N ALA A 144 2.04 -1.48 12.77
CA ALA A 144 2.38 -1.94 11.43
C ALA A 144 3.87 -1.70 11.10
N TYR A 145 4.49 -0.64 11.65
CA TYR A 145 5.88 -0.33 11.41
C TYR A 145 6.81 -1.47 11.87
N HIS A 146 6.76 -1.85 13.14
CA HIS A 146 7.64 -2.90 13.67
C HIS A 146 7.36 -4.26 13.04
N ALA A 147 6.09 -4.55 12.74
CA ALA A 147 5.73 -5.78 12.04
C ALA A 147 6.37 -5.86 10.65
N LEU A 148 6.22 -4.83 9.82
CA LEU A 148 6.81 -4.79 8.48
C LEU A 148 8.34 -4.67 8.53
N GLN A 149 8.90 -3.91 9.49
CA GLN A 149 10.35 -3.81 9.67
C GLN A 149 10.98 -5.18 9.91
N ALA A 150 10.37 -6.01 10.74
CA ALA A 150 10.88 -7.33 11.09
C ALA A 150 11.01 -8.28 9.89
N VAL A 151 10.25 -8.04 8.82
CA VAL A 151 10.22 -8.88 7.60
C VAL A 151 10.72 -8.15 6.36
N GLY A 152 11.29 -6.94 6.52
CA GLY A 152 11.81 -6.16 5.40
C GLY A 152 10.73 -5.57 4.50
N GLY A 153 9.50 -5.43 5.00
CA GLY A 153 8.34 -4.94 4.25
C GLY A 153 8.14 -3.42 4.28
N LEU A 154 9.08 -2.64 4.85
CA LEU A 154 9.02 -1.18 4.81
C LEU A 154 9.53 -0.62 3.48
N ILE A 155 8.90 0.46 3.01
CA ILE A 155 9.37 1.24 1.86
C ILE A 155 9.90 2.57 2.39
N ILE A 156 11.21 2.77 2.24
CA ILE A 156 11.93 3.97 2.70
C ILE A 156 12.38 4.75 1.47
N THR A 157 11.90 5.96 1.30
CA THR A 157 12.28 6.85 0.18
C THR A 157 12.97 8.11 0.64
N GLY A 158 12.74 8.52 1.88
CA GLY A 158 13.00 9.87 2.35
C GLY A 158 12.03 10.89 1.75
N PRO A 159 12.09 12.16 2.20
CA PRO A 159 11.21 13.22 1.73
C PRO A 159 11.31 13.44 0.22
N THR A 160 10.18 13.50 -0.47
CA THR A 160 10.12 13.67 -1.94
C THR A 160 9.93 15.12 -2.38
N GLY A 161 9.54 16.01 -1.45
CA GLY A 161 9.24 17.41 -1.76
C GLY A 161 7.87 17.64 -2.42
N THR A 162 7.02 16.61 -2.48
CA THR A 162 5.62 16.71 -2.97
C THR A 162 4.67 16.11 -1.95
N ASN A 163 3.39 16.46 -2.02
CA ASN A 163 2.32 15.78 -1.31
C ASN A 163 1.05 15.87 -2.15
N VAL A 164 0.66 14.73 -2.71
CA VAL A 164 -0.55 14.54 -3.52
C VAL A 164 -1.29 13.27 -3.07
N ASN A 165 -1.31 13.04 -1.74
CA ASN A 165 -1.87 11.88 -1.06
C ASN A 165 -1.10 10.57 -1.36
N ASP A 166 -1.80 9.44 -1.34
CA ASP A 166 -1.21 8.11 -1.37
C ASP A 166 -1.58 7.36 -2.65
N VAL A 167 -0.79 6.34 -2.95
CA VAL A 167 -1.12 5.33 -3.95
C VAL A 167 -0.90 3.94 -3.40
N ALA A 168 -1.90 3.08 -3.56
CA ALA A 168 -1.83 1.65 -3.29
C ALA A 168 -1.89 0.89 -4.62
N VAL A 169 -1.08 -0.15 -4.74
CA VAL A 169 -0.99 -0.98 -5.94
C VAL A 169 -1.00 -2.45 -5.58
N VAL A 170 -1.78 -3.22 -6.33
CA VAL A 170 -1.76 -4.67 -6.33
C VAL A 170 -1.05 -5.13 -7.60
N LEU A 171 0.00 -5.90 -7.47
CA LEU A 171 0.65 -6.57 -8.61
C LEU A 171 0.28 -8.06 -8.60
N THR A 172 -0.04 -8.59 -9.78
CA THR A 172 -0.31 -10.04 -9.98
C THR A 172 0.33 -10.53 -11.27
N GLU A 173 0.81 -11.79 -11.24
CA GLU A 173 1.37 -12.48 -12.40
C GLU A 173 0.65 -13.82 -12.66
#